data_de3449423e6d1fbcac9e50f63de899e7
#
_entry.id   de3449423e6d1fbcac9e50f63de899e7
#
_cell.length_a   1.000
_cell.length_b   1.000
_cell.length_c   1.000
_cell.angle_alpha   90.00
_cell.angle_beta   90.00
_cell.angle_gamma   90.00
#
_symmetry.space_group_name_H-M   'P 1'
#
loop_
_entity.id
_entity.type
_entity.pdbx_description
1 polymer ?
#
loop_
_entity_poly.entity_id
_entity_poly.type
_entity_poly.pdbx_seq_one_letter_code
_entity_poly.pdbx_strand_id
1 'polypeptide(L)'
;DAGIGLYLYSGLDYLEYYSQFPSHNTVCVDGISSYPVMKSNHSFDLKSSFPVSSEPGKAFTSVTYSDVSFREPESHADQTRMMSIVTTGPETGYYVDIFRSRKERGGDKMHDYFYHNLGQTLTLTGTDGTDLNLQPTEELAFAGAHLYAYSYIYDKKSATTDKDIKATFTITMPDKDDISMNLWMKGETDREVFTALSPMTEGLSRTPGMPYNIKEQPTLTFVARQKGEAWNRPFVAIYEPSSVKEPGCIAEVSFPEVKSKTENSATSICVVQKDGRIDYILSSDTPTDICTSGKMSAQATYALWGNKKGNDCAFFLGHGTLLSTPNVVIKAETPAEILLEFKKGAWYYTASADCSISIKKKTYKLKANTAEMELK
;
A
#
# COMPACT_ATOMS: atom_id res chain seq x y z
N ASP A 1 1.35 -2.85 -11.47
CA ASP A 1 0.75 -4.06 -11.98
C ASP A 1 1.31 -4.38 -13.35
N ALA A 2 2.03 -5.50 -13.46
CA ALA A 2 2.64 -5.96 -14.70
C ALA A 2 1.70 -6.89 -15.51
N GLY A 3 0.48 -7.09 -15.05
CA GLY A 3 -0.42 -8.16 -15.40
C GLY A 3 -1.13 -8.09 -16.77
N ILE A 4 -0.68 -7.26 -17.71
CA ILE A 4 -1.31 -7.24 -19.04
C ILE A 4 -0.48 -8.11 -20.00
N GLY A 5 -0.94 -9.35 -20.18
CA GLY A 5 -0.50 -10.19 -21.27
C GLY A 5 -1.03 -9.75 -22.63
N LEU A 6 -0.74 -10.52 -23.65
CA LEU A 6 -1.35 -10.35 -24.97
C LEU A 6 -2.88 -10.40 -24.88
N TYR A 7 -3.52 -9.39 -25.44
CA TYR A 7 -4.97 -9.35 -25.65
C TYR A 7 -5.42 -10.33 -26.74
N LEU A 8 -5.15 -11.59 -26.54
CA LEU A 8 -5.87 -12.63 -27.24
C LEU A 8 -6.91 -13.17 -26.26
N TYR A 9 -8.05 -12.54 -26.21
CA TYR A 9 -9.18 -12.95 -25.35
C TYR A 9 -9.57 -14.43 -25.46
N SER A 10 -9.09 -15.13 -26.49
CA SER A 10 -9.26 -16.57 -26.72
C SER A 10 -8.00 -17.38 -26.41
N GLY A 11 -6.90 -16.77 -26.02
CA GLY A 11 -5.68 -17.48 -25.64
C GLY A 11 -5.82 -18.15 -24.27
N LEU A 12 -5.33 -19.38 -24.14
CA LEU A 12 -5.39 -20.12 -22.88
C LEU A 12 -4.66 -19.38 -21.74
N ASP A 13 -3.50 -18.82 -22.04
CA ASP A 13 -2.68 -18.04 -21.11
C ASP A 13 -3.41 -16.78 -20.60
N TYR A 14 -4.21 -16.12 -21.45
CA TYR A 14 -5.07 -15.03 -21.00
C TYR A 14 -6.13 -15.53 -20.02
N LEU A 15 -6.86 -16.58 -20.35
CA LEU A 15 -7.94 -17.11 -19.54
C LEU A 15 -7.44 -17.74 -18.23
N GLU A 16 -6.32 -18.43 -18.28
CA GLU A 16 -5.80 -19.21 -17.16
C GLU A 16 -4.88 -18.41 -16.22
N TYR A 17 -4.29 -17.32 -16.71
CA TYR A 17 -3.34 -16.52 -15.95
C TYR A 17 -3.63 -15.03 -15.97
N TYR A 18 -3.52 -14.35 -17.12
CA TYR A 18 -3.52 -12.89 -17.16
C TYR A 18 -4.85 -12.23 -16.74
N SER A 19 -5.96 -12.92 -16.83
CA SER A 19 -7.27 -12.47 -16.31
C SER A 19 -7.54 -12.89 -14.88
N GLN A 20 -6.61 -13.56 -14.21
CA GLN A 20 -6.80 -14.13 -12.88
C GLN A 20 -6.11 -13.31 -11.79
N PHE A 21 -6.61 -13.39 -10.55
CA PHE A 21 -6.07 -12.62 -9.42
C PHE A 21 -4.56 -12.75 -9.23
N PRO A 22 -3.93 -13.95 -9.30
CA PRO A 22 -2.49 -14.08 -9.06
C PRO A 22 -1.59 -13.41 -10.09
N SER A 23 -2.11 -12.89 -11.20
CA SER A 23 -1.34 -12.09 -12.16
C SER A 23 -1.35 -10.60 -11.85
N HIS A 24 -2.10 -10.17 -10.84
CA HIS A 24 -2.30 -8.78 -10.48
C HIS A 24 -1.77 -8.45 -9.08
N ASN A 25 -1.49 -7.18 -8.82
CA ASN A 25 -1.09 -6.69 -7.49
C ASN A 25 -2.31 -6.57 -6.58
N THR A 26 -2.76 -7.71 -6.05
CA THR A 26 -3.96 -7.84 -5.24
C THR A 26 -3.84 -8.99 -4.23
N VAL A 27 -4.90 -9.25 -3.48
CA VAL A 27 -4.97 -10.39 -2.55
C VAL A 27 -5.86 -11.49 -3.13
N CYS A 28 -5.28 -12.69 -3.25
CA CYS A 28 -5.99 -13.91 -3.61
C CYS A 28 -6.34 -14.68 -2.34
N VAL A 29 -7.60 -15.13 -2.22
CA VAL A 29 -8.13 -15.75 -1.01
C VAL A 29 -8.29 -17.25 -1.21
N ASP A 30 -7.76 -18.06 -0.28
CA ASP A 30 -7.83 -19.53 -0.28
C ASP A 30 -7.32 -20.17 -1.57
N GLY A 31 -6.45 -19.48 -2.32
CA GLY A 31 -5.95 -19.92 -3.61
C GLY A 31 -7.00 -19.89 -4.74
N ILE A 32 -8.16 -19.27 -4.53
CA ILE A 32 -9.20 -19.14 -5.56
C ILE A 32 -8.75 -18.05 -6.54
N SER A 33 -8.28 -18.48 -7.70
CA SER A 33 -7.68 -17.58 -8.69
C SER A 33 -8.69 -17.08 -9.74
N SER A 34 -9.80 -17.79 -9.94
CA SER A 34 -10.70 -17.49 -11.04
C SER A 34 -11.57 -16.25 -10.74
N TYR A 35 -11.49 -15.30 -11.65
CA TYR A 35 -12.52 -14.28 -11.77
C TYR A 35 -13.49 -14.70 -12.86
N PRO A 36 -14.82 -14.70 -12.62
CA PRO A 36 -15.78 -15.15 -13.62
C PRO A 36 -15.67 -14.28 -14.88
N VAL A 37 -15.20 -14.85 -15.96
CA VAL A 37 -15.18 -14.21 -17.26
C VAL A 37 -16.59 -13.78 -17.62
N MET A 38 -16.78 -12.52 -18.04
CA MET A 38 -18.08 -11.92 -18.39
C MET A 38 -18.99 -11.50 -17.21
N LYS A 39 -18.56 -11.62 -15.97
CA LYS A 39 -19.27 -11.04 -14.82
C LYS A 39 -18.50 -9.84 -14.24
N SER A 40 -18.09 -8.93 -15.10
CA SER A 40 -17.31 -7.75 -14.73
C SER A 40 -18.08 -6.65 -13.97
N ASN A 41 -19.29 -6.95 -13.51
CA ASN A 41 -20.14 -5.98 -12.81
C ASN A 41 -19.95 -6.04 -11.28
N HIS A 42 -18.72 -6.17 -10.81
CA HIS A 42 -18.44 -6.06 -9.40
C HIS A 42 -18.19 -4.59 -9.07
N SER A 43 -19.10 -4.02 -8.29
CA SER A 43 -18.94 -2.67 -7.79
C SER A 43 -17.89 -2.64 -6.68
N PHE A 44 -16.99 -1.67 -6.78
CA PHE A 44 -16.18 -1.25 -5.67
C PHE A 44 -16.91 -0.12 -4.94
N ASP A 45 -16.93 -0.17 -3.61
CA ASP A 45 -17.44 0.92 -2.81
C ASP A 45 -16.28 1.83 -2.43
N LEU A 46 -16.26 3.04 -3.00
CA LEU A 46 -15.35 4.09 -2.56
C LEU A 46 -15.86 4.62 -1.21
N LYS A 47 -15.14 4.33 -0.14
CA LYS A 47 -15.49 4.76 1.22
C LYS A 47 -15.11 6.20 1.46
N SER A 48 -13.90 6.58 1.05
CA SER A 48 -13.40 7.95 1.15
C SER A 48 -12.23 8.17 0.21
N SER A 49 -11.98 9.44 -0.15
CA SER A 49 -10.84 9.83 -0.97
C SER A 49 -10.44 11.28 -0.72
N PHE A 50 -9.18 11.58 -0.99
CA PHE A 50 -8.64 12.92 -0.96
C PHE A 50 -7.60 13.12 -2.08
N PRO A 51 -7.57 14.26 -2.79
CA PRO A 51 -8.49 15.38 -2.64
C PRO A 51 -9.92 15.03 -3.05
N VAL A 52 -10.91 15.69 -2.45
CA VAL A 52 -12.34 15.47 -2.71
C VAL A 52 -12.76 16.11 -4.06
N SER A 53 -12.00 17.07 -4.54
CA SER A 53 -12.30 17.78 -5.79
C SER A 53 -11.82 17.02 -7.02
N SER A 54 -12.71 16.85 -7.98
CA SER A 54 -12.42 16.29 -9.31
C SER A 54 -11.90 17.34 -10.32
N GLU A 55 -11.59 18.57 -9.89
CA GLU A 55 -11.11 19.60 -10.79
C GLU A 55 -9.72 19.24 -11.34
N PRO A 56 -9.55 19.18 -12.67
CA PRO A 56 -8.26 18.93 -13.29
C PRO A 56 -7.22 19.98 -12.87
N GLY A 57 -6.02 19.53 -12.52
CA GLY A 57 -4.91 20.40 -12.13
C GLY A 57 -4.84 20.79 -10.66
N LYS A 58 -5.82 20.42 -9.84
CA LYS A 58 -5.79 20.59 -8.37
C LYS A 58 -5.55 19.25 -7.63
N ALA A 59 -5.29 18.19 -8.36
CA ALA A 59 -5.26 16.84 -7.84
C ALA A 59 -3.99 16.48 -7.06
N PHE A 60 -2.91 17.25 -7.19
CA PHE A 60 -1.64 16.92 -6.53
C PHE A 60 -1.46 17.75 -5.27
N THR A 61 -1.80 17.15 -4.14
CA THR A 61 -1.47 17.61 -2.80
C THR A 61 -0.31 16.78 -2.25
N SER A 62 0.26 17.16 -1.10
CA SER A 62 1.30 16.36 -0.45
C SER A 62 0.81 14.99 0.03
N VAL A 63 -0.49 14.83 0.18
CA VAL A 63 -1.14 13.55 0.47
C VAL A 63 -2.27 13.34 -0.52
N THR A 64 -2.27 12.19 -1.19
CA THR A 64 -3.40 11.67 -1.95
C THR A 64 -3.82 10.35 -1.31
N TYR A 65 -5.11 10.13 -1.14
CA TYR A 65 -5.63 9.02 -0.37
C TYR A 65 -6.91 8.47 -0.98
N SER A 66 -7.07 7.16 -0.93
CA SER A 66 -8.33 6.48 -1.24
C SER A 66 -8.51 5.25 -0.36
N ASP A 67 -9.72 5.02 0.10
CA ASP A 67 -10.15 3.82 0.81
C ASP A 67 -11.32 3.18 0.06
N VAL A 68 -11.13 1.93 -0.34
CA VAL A 68 -12.06 1.19 -1.20
C VAL A 68 -12.41 -0.13 -0.55
N SER A 69 -13.65 -0.55 -0.60
CA SER A 69 -14.07 -1.90 -0.22
C SER A 69 -14.61 -2.67 -1.40
N PHE A 70 -14.47 -3.98 -1.31
CA PHE A 70 -14.84 -4.92 -2.33
C PHE A 70 -15.22 -6.26 -1.69
N ARG A 71 -16.28 -6.87 -2.17
CA ARG A 71 -16.59 -8.26 -1.82
C ARG A 71 -16.17 -9.15 -2.98
N GLU A 72 -15.17 -9.97 -2.73
CA GLU A 72 -14.70 -10.92 -3.73
C GLU A 72 -15.74 -12.00 -3.96
N PRO A 73 -16.26 -12.18 -5.19
CA PRO A 73 -17.47 -12.95 -5.42
C PRO A 73 -17.29 -14.47 -5.34
N GLU A 74 -16.09 -14.99 -5.60
CA GLU A 74 -15.85 -16.43 -5.64
C GLU A 74 -15.50 -16.98 -4.25
N SER A 75 -14.65 -16.31 -3.52
CA SER A 75 -14.30 -16.67 -2.14
C SER A 75 -15.29 -16.13 -1.11
N HIS A 76 -16.14 -15.17 -1.49
CA HIS A 76 -16.99 -14.38 -0.59
C HIS A 76 -16.22 -13.67 0.51
N ALA A 77 -15.00 -13.24 0.19
CA ALA A 77 -14.19 -12.49 1.11
C ALA A 77 -14.51 -10.99 1.04
N ASP A 78 -14.65 -10.37 2.21
CA ASP A 78 -14.66 -8.92 2.33
C ASP A 78 -13.24 -8.42 2.27
N GLN A 79 -12.99 -7.46 1.40
CA GLN A 79 -11.69 -6.83 1.20
C GLN A 79 -11.80 -5.32 1.31
N THR A 80 -10.84 -4.69 1.96
CA THR A 80 -10.64 -3.24 1.91
C THR A 80 -9.19 -2.95 1.57
N ARG A 81 -8.99 -1.93 0.74
CA ARG A 81 -7.66 -1.45 0.40
C ARG A 81 -7.60 0.06 0.56
N MET A 82 -6.78 0.50 1.49
CA MET A 82 -6.42 1.90 1.64
C MET A 82 -5.09 2.14 0.95
N MET A 83 -5.07 3.09 0.02
CA MET A 83 -3.85 3.52 -0.65
C MET A 83 -3.64 5.02 -0.47
N SER A 84 -2.39 5.41 -0.27
CA SER A 84 -2.00 6.80 -0.19
C SER A 84 -0.69 7.06 -0.94
N ILE A 85 -0.56 8.25 -1.51
CA ILE A 85 0.69 8.81 -2.00
C ILE A 85 1.08 9.94 -1.07
N VAL A 86 2.27 9.88 -0.51
CA VAL A 86 2.85 10.93 0.33
C VAL A 86 3.97 11.59 -0.43
N THR A 87 3.75 12.81 -0.90
CA THR A 87 4.74 13.61 -1.61
C THR A 87 5.54 14.43 -0.61
N THR A 88 6.85 14.26 -0.58
CA THR A 88 7.75 14.87 0.41
C THR A 88 8.66 15.93 -0.18
N GLY A 89 8.72 16.02 -1.50
CA GLY A 89 9.46 16.99 -2.28
C GLY A 89 8.99 17.00 -3.73
N PRO A 90 9.57 17.85 -4.59
CA PRO A 90 9.17 17.93 -6.01
C PRO A 90 9.29 16.60 -6.77
N GLU A 91 10.29 15.79 -6.41
CA GLU A 91 10.63 14.53 -7.08
C GLU A 91 10.73 13.36 -6.08
N THR A 92 10.27 13.57 -4.85
CA THR A 92 10.37 12.56 -3.78
C THR A 92 9.02 12.29 -3.15
N GLY A 93 8.81 11.03 -2.80
CA GLY A 93 7.60 10.56 -2.15
C GLY A 93 7.58 9.05 -2.07
N TYR A 94 6.54 8.54 -1.46
CA TYR A 94 6.33 7.11 -1.30
C TYR A 94 4.83 6.77 -1.31
N TYR A 95 4.55 5.50 -1.52
CA TYR A 95 3.19 4.97 -1.50
C TYR A 95 2.97 4.17 -0.22
N VAL A 96 1.77 4.25 0.32
CA VAL A 96 1.28 3.43 1.43
C VAL A 96 0.18 2.53 0.90
N ASP A 97 0.23 1.24 1.21
CA ASP A 97 -0.79 0.26 0.86
C ASP A 97 -1.14 -0.57 2.08
N ILE A 98 -2.40 -0.52 2.50
CA ILE A 98 -2.92 -1.32 3.60
C ILE A 98 -4.10 -2.13 3.07
N PHE A 99 -3.88 -3.44 2.93
CA PHE A 99 -4.88 -4.35 2.39
C PHE A 99 -5.39 -5.28 3.50
N ARG A 100 -6.70 -5.25 3.73
CA ARG A 100 -7.39 -6.13 4.69
C ARG A 100 -8.28 -7.10 3.94
N SER A 101 -8.30 -8.36 4.37
CA SER A 101 -9.10 -9.40 3.73
C SER A 101 -9.54 -10.46 4.74
N ARG A 102 -10.82 -10.84 4.71
CA ARG A 102 -11.38 -11.92 5.54
C ARG A 102 -12.59 -12.54 4.86
N LYS A 103 -12.86 -13.78 5.17
CA LYS A 103 -14.13 -14.44 4.79
C LYS A 103 -15.12 -14.35 5.94
N GLU A 104 -16.37 -14.04 5.61
CA GLU A 104 -17.46 -14.08 6.59
C GLU A 104 -17.90 -15.50 6.92
N ARG A 105 -17.72 -16.44 5.98
CA ARG A 105 -18.22 -17.80 6.09
C ARG A 105 -17.20 -18.82 5.58
N GLY A 106 -17.24 -20.01 6.15
CA GLY A 106 -16.41 -21.14 5.70
C GLY A 106 -14.98 -21.15 6.25
N GLY A 107 -14.61 -20.15 7.05
CA GLY A 107 -13.26 -19.98 7.60
C GLY A 107 -12.25 -19.58 6.55
N ASP A 108 -11.26 -18.83 6.99
CA ASP A 108 -10.10 -18.43 6.17
C ASP A 108 -9.02 -19.51 6.27
N LYS A 109 -8.49 -19.95 5.14
CA LYS A 109 -7.31 -20.83 5.11
C LYS A 109 -6.06 -20.00 4.93
N MET A 110 -6.03 -19.17 3.90
CA MET A 110 -4.89 -18.30 3.57
C MET A 110 -5.31 -17.13 2.69
N HIS A 111 -4.57 -16.05 2.82
CA HIS A 111 -4.64 -14.88 1.95
C HIS A 111 -3.26 -14.63 1.38
N ASP A 112 -3.15 -14.56 0.06
CA ASP A 112 -1.90 -14.34 -0.67
C ASP A 112 -1.90 -12.92 -1.26
N TYR A 113 -1.06 -12.05 -0.72
CA TYR A 113 -0.80 -10.72 -1.26
C TYR A 113 0.26 -10.83 -2.35
N PHE A 114 -0.13 -10.60 -3.59
CA PHE A 114 0.75 -10.61 -4.75
C PHE A 114 1.26 -9.21 -5.06
N TYR A 115 2.56 -9.12 -5.35
CA TYR A 115 3.17 -7.94 -5.92
C TYR A 115 4.13 -8.33 -7.06
N HIS A 116 3.80 -7.88 -8.25
CA HIS A 116 4.58 -8.09 -9.46
C HIS A 116 5.30 -6.81 -9.84
N ASN A 117 6.52 -6.94 -10.29
CA ASN A 117 7.24 -5.82 -10.88
C ASN A 117 8.21 -6.32 -11.98
N LEU A 118 8.64 -5.36 -12.79
CA LEU A 118 9.63 -5.58 -13.82
C LEU A 118 11.03 -5.59 -13.22
N GLY A 119 11.95 -6.29 -13.89
CA GLY A 119 13.35 -6.29 -13.53
C GLY A 119 14.01 -7.64 -13.81
N GLN A 120 15.29 -7.70 -13.56
CA GLN A 120 16.08 -8.93 -13.67
C GLN A 120 16.40 -9.53 -12.29
N THR A 121 16.32 -8.73 -11.23
CA THR A 121 16.64 -9.21 -9.89
C THR A 121 15.57 -8.81 -8.87
N LEU A 122 15.23 -9.75 -8.01
CA LEU A 122 14.42 -9.56 -6.82
C LEU A 122 15.24 -10.03 -5.62
N THR A 123 15.54 -9.12 -4.71
CA THR A 123 16.14 -9.46 -3.40
C THR A 123 15.09 -9.32 -2.30
N LEU A 124 15.08 -10.24 -1.34
CA LEU A 124 14.18 -10.24 -0.18
C LEU A 124 14.98 -10.47 1.09
N THR A 125 14.93 -9.52 2.01
CA THR A 125 15.66 -9.54 3.28
C THR A 125 14.76 -9.07 4.42
N GLY A 126 15.18 -9.26 5.66
CA GLY A 126 14.67 -8.46 6.77
C GLY A 126 14.97 -6.97 6.56
N THR A 127 14.19 -6.07 7.16
CA THR A 127 14.48 -4.63 7.09
C THR A 127 15.82 -4.25 7.73
N ASP A 128 16.32 -5.10 8.62
CA ASP A 128 17.65 -5.03 9.24
C ASP A 128 18.79 -5.57 8.33
N GLY A 129 18.46 -5.99 7.11
CA GLY A 129 19.39 -6.58 6.15
C GLY A 129 19.68 -8.08 6.38
N THR A 130 19.01 -8.73 7.35
CA THR A 130 19.16 -10.17 7.58
C THR A 130 18.71 -10.99 6.39
N ASP A 131 19.48 -12.00 6.01
CA ASP A 131 19.06 -13.01 5.04
C ASP A 131 17.91 -13.84 5.63
N LEU A 132 16.83 -14.00 4.89
CA LEU A 132 15.68 -14.82 5.26
C LEU A 132 15.90 -16.33 4.98
N ASN A 133 17.02 -16.67 4.34
CA ASN A 133 17.37 -18.06 4.00
C ASN A 133 16.26 -18.75 3.18
N LEU A 134 15.78 -18.12 2.12
CA LEU A 134 14.74 -18.63 1.25
C LEU A 134 15.14 -20.00 0.67
N GLN A 135 14.26 -20.98 0.81
CA GLN A 135 14.44 -22.33 0.30
C GLN A 135 13.52 -22.61 -0.89
N PRO A 136 13.96 -23.40 -1.86
CA PRO A 136 13.08 -23.87 -2.93
C PRO A 136 11.81 -24.51 -2.37
N THR A 137 10.68 -24.26 -2.99
CA THR A 137 9.37 -24.75 -2.53
C THR A 137 8.45 -25.11 -3.69
N GLU A 138 7.58 -26.10 -3.44
CA GLU A 138 6.46 -26.43 -4.34
C GLU A 138 5.15 -25.72 -3.96
N GLU A 139 5.14 -24.94 -2.88
CA GLU A 139 4.00 -24.11 -2.51
C GLU A 139 3.67 -23.08 -3.60
N LEU A 140 2.58 -22.36 -3.48
CA LEU A 140 2.01 -21.56 -4.57
C LEU A 140 1.74 -22.43 -5.80
N ALA A 141 1.24 -23.64 -5.59
CA ALA A 141 0.95 -24.60 -6.62
C ALA A 141 -0.56 -24.67 -6.92
N PHE A 142 -0.88 -25.27 -8.03
CA PHE A 142 -2.25 -25.62 -8.39
C PHE A 142 -2.86 -26.53 -7.31
N ALA A 143 -3.99 -26.12 -6.76
CA ALA A 143 -4.66 -26.84 -5.68
C ALA A 143 -6.10 -27.31 -6.02
N GLY A 144 -6.60 -27.05 -7.21
CA GLY A 144 -7.95 -27.44 -7.64
C GLY A 144 -8.38 -26.88 -9.00
N ALA A 145 -9.55 -27.21 -9.45
CA ALA A 145 -10.04 -26.95 -10.81
C ALA A 145 -10.10 -25.47 -11.24
N HIS A 146 -9.98 -24.53 -10.31
CA HIS A 146 -10.08 -23.10 -10.58
C HIS A 146 -8.79 -22.34 -10.30
N LEU A 147 -7.67 -23.04 -10.13
CA LEU A 147 -6.42 -22.44 -9.64
C LEU A 147 -5.30 -22.47 -10.68
N TYR A 148 -5.65 -22.41 -11.95
CA TYR A 148 -4.67 -22.48 -13.07
C TYR A 148 -3.59 -21.41 -12.96
N ALA A 149 -3.91 -20.19 -12.52
CA ALA A 149 -2.95 -19.10 -12.44
C ALA A 149 -1.73 -19.41 -11.55
N TYR A 150 -1.91 -20.14 -10.47
CA TYR A 150 -0.80 -20.57 -9.62
C TYR A 150 0.16 -21.52 -10.34
N SER A 151 -0.28 -22.31 -11.31
CA SER A 151 0.57 -23.23 -12.07
C SER A 151 1.49 -22.52 -13.06
N TYR A 152 1.24 -21.26 -13.34
CA TYR A 152 2.09 -20.41 -14.18
C TYR A 152 3.25 -19.77 -13.41
N ILE A 153 3.24 -19.85 -12.07
CA ILE A 153 4.27 -19.30 -11.20
C ILE A 153 5.34 -20.36 -10.97
N TYR A 154 6.59 -20.02 -11.20
CA TYR A 154 7.71 -20.96 -11.18
C TYR A 154 8.95 -20.37 -10.51
N ASP A 155 10.03 -21.18 -10.37
CA ASP A 155 11.26 -20.82 -9.66
C ASP A 155 10.99 -20.21 -8.26
N LYS A 156 10.14 -20.91 -7.52
CA LYS A 156 9.60 -20.46 -6.25
C LYS A 156 10.56 -20.77 -5.10
N LYS A 157 10.77 -19.77 -4.24
CA LYS A 157 11.48 -19.92 -2.98
C LYS A 157 10.66 -19.28 -1.87
N SER A 158 10.67 -19.87 -0.67
CA SER A 158 9.94 -19.33 0.48
C SER A 158 10.73 -19.38 1.78
N ALA A 159 10.28 -18.56 2.74
CA ALA A 159 10.63 -18.64 4.15
C ALA A 159 9.42 -18.21 4.99
N THR A 160 9.30 -18.78 6.18
CA THR A 160 8.36 -18.30 7.20
C THR A 160 9.08 -17.31 8.10
N THR A 161 8.50 -16.14 8.33
CA THR A 161 9.10 -15.09 9.14
C THR A 161 8.05 -14.21 9.82
N ASP A 162 8.35 -13.77 11.04
CA ASP A 162 7.61 -12.72 11.76
C ASP A 162 8.25 -11.33 11.62
N LYS A 163 9.41 -11.26 10.94
CA LYS A 163 10.16 -10.02 10.76
C LYS A 163 9.52 -9.11 9.73
N ASP A 164 9.70 -7.81 9.94
CA ASP A 164 9.51 -6.82 8.87
C ASP A 164 10.51 -7.09 7.74
N ILE A 165 10.04 -7.02 6.51
CA ILE A 165 10.83 -7.38 5.32
C ILE A 165 11.00 -6.22 4.37
N LYS A 166 12.05 -6.33 3.55
CA LYS A 166 12.31 -5.45 2.40
C LYS A 166 12.52 -6.27 1.15
N ALA A 167 11.69 -6.02 0.13
CA ALA A 167 11.88 -6.53 -1.22
C ALA A 167 12.39 -5.40 -2.14
N THR A 168 13.39 -5.70 -2.97
CA THR A 168 13.91 -4.75 -3.95
C THR A 168 13.91 -5.40 -5.33
N PHE A 169 13.15 -4.79 -6.24
CA PHE A 169 13.08 -5.17 -7.65
C PHE A 169 13.99 -4.22 -8.43
N THR A 170 14.92 -4.73 -9.21
CA THR A 170 15.87 -3.89 -9.95
C THR A 170 15.81 -4.16 -11.44
N ILE A 171 15.67 -3.09 -12.22
CA ILE A 171 15.81 -3.08 -13.67
C ILE A 171 17.17 -2.51 -14.01
N THR A 172 17.98 -3.31 -14.69
CA THR A 172 19.26 -2.87 -15.27
C THR A 172 19.08 -2.72 -16.78
N MET A 173 19.34 -1.53 -17.29
CA MET A 173 19.24 -1.21 -18.71
C MET A 173 20.63 -0.86 -19.26
N PRO A 174 20.95 -1.28 -20.51
CA PRO A 174 22.18 -0.85 -21.17
C PRO A 174 22.27 0.67 -21.23
N ASP A 175 23.42 1.21 -20.87
CA ASP A 175 23.75 2.66 -20.95
C ASP A 175 22.81 3.59 -20.15
N LYS A 176 22.08 3.07 -19.16
CA LYS A 176 21.22 3.83 -18.25
C LYS A 176 21.48 3.43 -16.81
N ASP A 177 21.07 4.32 -15.91
CA ASP A 177 21.09 4.01 -14.46
C ASP A 177 20.09 2.91 -14.13
N ASP A 178 20.44 2.07 -13.17
CA ASP A 178 19.53 1.09 -12.61
C ASP A 178 18.33 1.79 -11.96
N ILE A 179 17.15 1.20 -12.16
CA ILE A 179 15.90 1.64 -11.52
C ILE A 179 15.47 0.54 -10.57
N SER A 180 15.13 0.93 -9.34
CA SER A 180 14.65 0.00 -8.33
C SER A 180 13.27 0.41 -7.83
N MET A 181 12.44 -0.59 -7.55
CA MET A 181 11.26 -0.47 -6.70
C MET A 181 11.55 -1.14 -5.37
N ASN A 182 11.52 -0.37 -4.30
CA ASN A 182 11.66 -0.87 -2.94
C ASN A 182 10.27 -1.05 -2.34
N LEU A 183 10.07 -2.17 -1.67
CA LEU A 183 8.86 -2.51 -0.92
C LEU A 183 9.28 -2.89 0.50
N TRP A 184 8.74 -2.22 1.51
CA TRP A 184 8.83 -2.62 2.90
C TRP A 184 7.48 -3.15 3.34
N MET A 185 7.44 -4.29 4.01
CA MET A 185 6.20 -4.89 4.50
C MET A 185 6.33 -5.27 5.97
N LYS A 186 5.28 -4.95 6.72
CA LYS A 186 5.14 -5.34 8.12
C LYS A 186 5.18 -6.85 8.28
N GLY A 187 5.98 -7.32 9.21
CA GLY A 187 6.00 -8.70 9.67
C GLY A 187 4.74 -9.07 10.44
N GLU A 188 4.37 -10.33 10.39
CA GLU A 188 3.28 -10.91 11.20
C GLU A 188 3.61 -12.36 11.55
N THR A 189 3.06 -12.83 12.65
CA THR A 189 3.26 -14.20 13.10
C THR A 189 2.87 -15.21 12.01
N ASP A 190 3.74 -16.18 11.79
CA ASP A 190 3.57 -17.27 10.81
C ASP A 190 3.35 -16.78 9.36
N ARG A 191 3.79 -15.57 9.01
CA ARG A 191 3.75 -15.09 7.64
C ARG A 191 4.76 -15.82 6.78
N GLU A 192 4.31 -16.41 5.69
CA GLU A 192 5.16 -17.02 4.69
C GLU A 192 5.40 -16.02 3.55
N VAL A 193 6.66 -15.86 3.16
CA VAL A 193 7.06 -14.94 2.08
C VAL A 193 7.73 -15.72 0.96
N PHE A 194 7.44 -15.30 -0.28
CA PHE A 194 7.92 -15.98 -1.47
C PHE A 194 8.60 -15.00 -2.42
N THR A 195 9.62 -15.49 -3.10
CA THR A 195 10.07 -14.95 -4.37
C THR A 195 9.80 -15.97 -5.46
N ALA A 196 9.34 -15.52 -6.61
CA ALA A 196 9.01 -16.38 -7.73
C ALA A 196 9.16 -15.63 -9.06
N LEU A 197 9.04 -16.38 -10.15
CA LEU A 197 8.92 -15.87 -11.50
C LEU A 197 7.51 -16.16 -12.02
N SER A 198 6.95 -15.19 -12.74
CA SER A 198 5.68 -15.30 -13.43
C SER A 198 5.85 -15.04 -14.91
N PRO A 199 4.88 -15.40 -15.76
CA PRO A 199 4.92 -15.14 -17.20
C PRO A 199 5.27 -13.69 -17.50
N MET A 200 6.01 -13.47 -18.59
CA MET A 200 6.39 -12.13 -19.04
C MET A 200 5.17 -11.30 -19.44
N THR A 201 5.31 -9.98 -19.32
CA THR A 201 4.29 -9.06 -19.81
C THR A 201 4.46 -8.82 -21.30
N GLU A 202 3.57 -9.33 -22.12
CA GLU A 202 3.65 -9.13 -23.57
C GLU A 202 3.47 -7.67 -24.01
N GLY A 203 2.80 -6.85 -23.19
CA GLY A 203 2.71 -5.42 -23.43
C GLY A 203 4.09 -4.75 -23.51
N LEU A 204 5.06 -5.19 -22.71
CA LEU A 204 6.43 -4.71 -22.79
C LEU A 204 7.17 -5.24 -24.01
N SER A 205 6.97 -6.51 -24.38
CA SER A 205 7.62 -7.12 -25.55
C SER A 205 7.30 -6.37 -26.85
N ARG A 206 6.17 -5.69 -26.90
CA ARG A 206 5.69 -4.88 -28.03
C ARG A 206 6.02 -3.40 -27.94
N THR A 207 6.57 -2.94 -26.83
CA THR A 207 6.91 -1.52 -26.65
C THR A 207 8.10 -1.16 -27.54
N PRO A 208 7.95 -0.23 -28.50
CA PRO A 208 9.04 0.18 -29.37
C PRO A 208 10.23 0.71 -28.54
N GLY A 209 11.44 0.30 -28.92
CA GLY A 209 12.67 0.74 -28.26
C GLY A 209 12.93 0.12 -26.89
N MET A 210 12.10 -0.80 -26.41
CA MET A 210 12.37 -1.54 -25.20
C MET A 210 13.53 -2.52 -25.45
N PRO A 211 14.60 -2.51 -24.63
CA PRO A 211 15.71 -3.43 -24.74
C PRO A 211 15.27 -4.90 -24.62
N TYR A 212 15.89 -5.77 -25.41
CA TYR A 212 15.56 -7.19 -25.44
C TYR A 212 15.64 -7.86 -24.06
N ASN A 213 16.68 -7.53 -23.30
CA ASN A 213 16.90 -8.07 -21.95
C ASN A 213 15.84 -7.64 -20.91
N ILE A 214 14.91 -6.76 -21.26
CA ILE A 214 13.79 -6.38 -20.40
C ILE A 214 12.50 -6.98 -20.92
N LYS A 215 12.22 -6.84 -22.21
CA LYS A 215 10.95 -7.28 -22.81
C LYS A 215 10.75 -8.79 -22.81
N GLU A 216 11.83 -9.56 -22.75
CA GLU A 216 11.81 -11.02 -22.76
C GLU A 216 12.01 -11.63 -21.37
N GLN A 217 12.05 -10.79 -20.30
CA GLN A 217 12.22 -11.27 -18.94
C GLN A 217 10.88 -11.74 -18.34
N PRO A 218 10.90 -12.78 -17.52
CA PRO A 218 9.76 -13.11 -16.69
C PRO A 218 9.45 -11.97 -15.73
N THR A 219 8.21 -11.88 -15.30
CA THR A 219 7.82 -10.92 -14.27
C THR A 219 8.30 -11.39 -12.91
N LEU A 220 9.02 -10.53 -12.20
CA LEU A 220 9.43 -10.80 -10.84
C LEU A 220 8.22 -10.74 -9.91
N THR A 221 8.06 -11.73 -9.06
CA THR A 221 6.89 -11.90 -8.21
C THR A 221 7.32 -12.07 -6.76
N PHE A 222 6.78 -11.19 -5.91
CA PHE A 222 6.79 -11.31 -4.47
C PHE A 222 5.40 -11.72 -4.00
N VAL A 223 5.33 -12.65 -3.05
CA VAL A 223 4.07 -13.02 -2.39
C VAL A 223 4.26 -13.03 -0.88
N ALA A 224 3.30 -12.45 -0.17
CA ALA A 224 3.18 -12.62 1.27
C ALA A 224 1.90 -13.39 1.58
N ARG A 225 2.02 -14.56 2.20
CA ARG A 225 0.91 -15.40 2.60
C ARG A 225 0.62 -15.24 4.09
N GLN A 226 -0.61 -14.89 4.43
CA GLN A 226 -1.11 -14.95 5.77
C GLN A 226 -2.02 -16.17 5.93
N LYS A 227 -1.66 -17.09 6.82
CA LYS A 227 -2.53 -18.20 7.20
C LYS A 227 -3.64 -17.67 8.11
N GLY A 228 -4.87 -18.16 7.88
CA GLY A 228 -6.06 -17.59 8.50
C GLY A 228 -6.45 -16.25 7.85
N GLU A 229 -7.14 -15.40 8.57
CA GLU A 229 -7.62 -14.10 8.08
C GLU A 229 -6.50 -13.04 8.05
N ALA A 230 -6.64 -12.06 7.17
CA ALA A 230 -5.74 -10.93 6.99
C ALA A 230 -6.47 -9.59 7.22
N TRP A 231 -7.47 -9.56 8.08
CA TRP A 231 -8.20 -8.36 8.44
C TRP A 231 -7.58 -7.67 9.65
N ASN A 232 -7.42 -8.41 10.75
CA ASN A 232 -6.75 -7.95 11.95
C ASN A 232 -5.22 -8.01 11.81
N ARG A 233 -4.72 -8.82 10.87
CA ARG A 233 -3.31 -8.93 10.49
C ARG A 233 -3.11 -8.49 9.04
N PRO A 234 -3.36 -7.20 8.72
CA PRO A 234 -3.37 -6.72 7.35
C PRO A 234 -2.00 -6.81 6.68
N PHE A 235 -2.02 -6.81 5.36
CA PHE A 235 -0.82 -6.52 4.59
C PHE A 235 -0.60 -5.01 4.61
N VAL A 236 0.53 -4.58 5.18
CA VAL A 236 0.91 -3.18 5.31
C VAL A 236 2.22 -2.98 4.59
N ALA A 237 2.20 -2.23 3.50
CA ALA A 237 3.36 -2.03 2.66
C ALA A 237 3.63 -0.55 2.37
N ILE A 238 4.91 -0.23 2.25
CA ILE A 238 5.43 1.05 1.76
C ILE A 238 6.20 0.78 0.48
N TYR A 239 5.99 1.61 -0.55
CA TYR A 239 6.71 1.50 -1.81
C TYR A 239 7.45 2.78 -2.14
N GLU A 240 8.65 2.65 -2.66
CA GLU A 240 9.44 3.78 -3.13
C GLU A 240 10.20 3.39 -4.41
N PRO A 241 9.90 4.03 -5.55
CA PRO A 241 10.78 3.95 -6.70
C PRO A 241 12.07 4.74 -6.46
N SER A 242 13.17 4.27 -6.96
CA SER A 242 14.47 4.94 -6.87
C SER A 242 15.36 4.64 -8.07
N SER A 243 16.31 5.53 -8.33
CA SER A 243 17.38 5.31 -9.31
C SER A 243 18.69 5.87 -8.74
N VAL A 244 19.78 5.69 -9.48
CA VAL A 244 21.08 6.28 -9.11
C VAL A 244 21.00 7.82 -9.08
N LYS A 245 20.28 8.43 -10.04
CA LYS A 245 20.09 9.89 -10.13
C LYS A 245 19.09 10.42 -9.12
N GLU A 246 18.05 9.64 -8.86
CA GLU A 246 16.97 9.98 -7.93
C GLU A 246 16.91 8.91 -6.83
N PRO A 247 17.88 8.93 -5.92
CA PRO A 247 17.99 7.95 -4.86
C PRO A 247 16.88 8.18 -3.84
N GLY A 248 15.82 7.45 -3.81
CA GLY A 248 14.65 7.58 -2.96
C GLY A 248 14.87 8.30 -1.61
N CYS A 249 13.85 8.85 -1.05
CA CYS A 249 13.93 9.67 0.18
C CYS A 249 13.98 8.83 1.45
N ILE A 250 13.52 7.57 1.42
CA ILE A 250 13.40 6.73 2.61
C ILE A 250 14.79 6.26 3.08
N ALA A 251 15.06 6.47 4.37
CA ALA A 251 16.19 5.89 5.09
C ALA A 251 15.81 4.61 5.84
N GLU A 252 14.63 4.61 6.49
CA GLU A 252 14.14 3.50 7.30
C GLU A 252 12.61 3.47 7.31
N VAL A 253 12.04 2.27 7.34
CA VAL A 253 10.62 2.02 7.61
C VAL A 253 10.52 1.05 8.78
N SER A 254 9.65 1.36 9.72
CA SER A 254 9.32 0.49 10.85
C SER A 254 7.82 0.51 11.12
N PHE A 255 7.32 -0.49 11.84
CA PHE A 255 5.90 -0.67 12.13
C PHE A 255 5.68 -0.72 13.65
N PRO A 256 5.63 0.43 14.32
CA PRO A 256 5.49 0.51 15.77
C PRO A 256 4.17 -0.11 16.26
N GLU A 257 4.17 -0.53 17.52
CA GLU A 257 2.98 -1.04 18.18
C GLU A 257 1.86 0.02 18.25
N VAL A 258 0.63 -0.44 18.07
CA VAL A 258 -0.59 0.38 18.20
C VAL A 258 -1.41 -0.11 19.39
N LYS A 259 -1.88 0.82 20.18
CA LYS A 259 -2.90 0.57 21.19
C LYS A 259 -4.25 1.01 20.64
N SER A 260 -5.18 0.08 20.56
CA SER A 260 -6.55 0.33 20.15
C SER A 260 -7.52 -0.38 21.09
N LYS A 261 -8.78 -0.01 21.04
CA LYS A 261 -9.86 -0.67 21.80
C LYS A 261 -10.13 -2.06 21.23
N THR A 262 -10.07 -2.19 19.93
CA THR A 262 -10.22 -3.46 19.21
C THR A 262 -8.82 -4.02 18.97
N GLU A 263 -8.58 -5.25 19.43
CA GLU A 263 -7.29 -5.90 19.25
C GLU A 263 -6.97 -6.08 17.76
N ASN A 264 -5.73 -5.76 17.37
CA ASN A 264 -5.20 -5.89 16.00
C ASN A 264 -5.98 -5.17 14.88
N SER A 265 -6.97 -4.33 15.21
CA SER A 265 -7.74 -3.60 14.19
C SER A 265 -6.97 -2.43 13.56
N ALA A 266 -5.93 -1.95 14.23
CA ALA A 266 -5.16 -0.79 13.81
C ALA A 266 -3.71 -1.16 13.49
N THR A 267 -3.09 -0.36 12.63
CA THR A 267 -1.68 -0.48 12.27
C THR A 267 -0.99 0.88 12.27
N SER A 268 0.30 0.88 12.57
CA SER A 268 1.14 2.07 12.56
C SER A 268 2.35 1.87 11.66
N ILE A 269 2.77 2.95 11.03
CA ILE A 269 3.97 3.00 10.19
C ILE A 269 4.78 4.21 10.59
N CYS A 270 6.09 4.07 10.67
CA CYS A 270 7.04 5.16 10.84
C CYS A 270 8.00 5.14 9.64
N VAL A 271 8.01 6.23 8.87
CA VAL A 271 8.90 6.41 7.72
C VAL A 271 9.91 7.49 8.06
N VAL A 272 11.17 7.10 8.22
CA VAL A 272 12.30 8.02 8.44
C VAL A 272 12.91 8.35 7.09
N GLN A 273 13.06 9.63 6.80
CA GLN A 273 13.63 10.13 5.55
C GLN A 273 15.06 10.63 5.73
N LYS A 274 15.85 10.55 4.67
CA LYS A 274 17.28 10.95 4.63
C LYS A 274 17.50 12.43 4.97
N ASP A 275 16.51 13.30 4.73
CA ASP A 275 16.56 14.73 5.02
C ASP A 275 16.16 15.09 6.47
N GLY A 276 15.85 14.08 7.28
CA GLY A 276 15.47 14.20 8.68
C GLY A 276 13.98 14.44 8.92
N ARG A 277 13.13 14.25 7.89
CA ARG A 277 11.68 14.15 8.07
C ARG A 277 11.32 12.77 8.58
N ILE A 278 10.35 12.71 9.48
CA ILE A 278 9.74 11.47 9.99
C ILE A 278 8.24 11.60 9.80
N ASP A 279 7.66 10.64 9.13
CA ASP A 279 6.21 10.54 8.99
C ASP A 279 5.68 9.39 9.87
N TYR A 280 4.76 9.71 10.76
CA TYR A 280 4.03 8.77 11.59
C TYR A 280 2.65 8.58 10.99
N ILE A 281 2.27 7.34 10.75
CA ILE A 281 1.00 6.98 10.11
C ILE A 281 0.25 6.03 11.01
N LEU A 282 -1.06 6.26 11.15
CA LEU A 282 -2.02 5.36 11.80
C LEU A 282 -3.13 5.02 10.82
N SER A 283 -3.55 3.77 10.79
CA SER A 283 -4.73 3.33 10.03
C SER A 283 -5.56 2.35 10.86
N SER A 284 -6.86 2.50 10.80
CA SER A 284 -7.81 1.59 11.45
C SER A 284 -9.00 1.28 10.54
N ASP A 285 -9.48 0.05 10.58
CA ASP A 285 -10.75 -0.35 9.97
C ASP A 285 -11.97 0.05 10.82
N THR A 286 -11.72 0.50 12.05
CA THR A 286 -12.75 0.99 13.00
C THR A 286 -12.44 2.45 13.36
N PRO A 287 -12.75 3.40 12.43
CA PRO A 287 -12.36 4.81 12.59
C PRO A 287 -13.06 5.55 13.74
N THR A 288 -13.99 4.90 14.42
CA THR A 288 -14.64 5.41 15.65
C THR A 288 -13.84 5.12 16.92
N ASP A 289 -12.87 4.20 16.85
CA ASP A 289 -12.02 3.87 17.98
C ASP A 289 -10.78 4.76 18.01
N ILE A 290 -10.36 5.16 19.21
CA ILE A 290 -9.09 5.88 19.38
C ILE A 290 -7.94 4.88 19.28
N CYS A 291 -7.09 5.08 18.29
CA CYS A 291 -5.85 4.35 18.10
C CYS A 291 -4.68 5.24 18.50
N THR A 292 -3.69 4.68 19.19
CA THR A 292 -2.51 5.43 19.67
C THR A 292 -1.23 4.67 19.35
N SER A 293 -0.26 5.35 18.74
CA SER A 293 1.10 4.86 18.58
C SER A 293 2.09 5.98 18.94
N GLY A 294 2.99 5.69 19.89
CA GLY A 294 3.91 6.67 20.41
C GLY A 294 3.20 7.92 20.95
N LYS A 295 3.42 9.06 20.31
CA LYS A 295 2.85 10.36 20.68
C LYS A 295 1.66 10.81 19.81
N MET A 296 1.21 9.95 18.91
CA MET A 296 0.11 10.22 17.99
C MET A 296 -1.11 9.41 18.39
N SER A 297 -2.29 10.04 18.42
CA SER A 297 -3.59 9.38 18.57
C SER A 297 -4.53 9.82 17.46
N ALA A 298 -5.34 8.91 16.94
CA ALA A 298 -6.31 9.21 15.90
C ALA A 298 -7.60 8.39 16.05
N GLN A 299 -8.72 8.98 15.62
CA GLN A 299 -9.98 8.32 15.29
C GLN A 299 -10.21 8.54 13.80
N ALA A 300 -9.69 7.64 12.96
CA ALA A 300 -9.66 7.81 11.51
C ALA A 300 -9.38 6.49 10.79
N THR A 301 -9.80 6.38 9.55
CA THR A 301 -9.35 5.31 8.65
C THR A 301 -7.87 5.47 8.33
N TYR A 302 -7.41 6.72 8.15
CA TYR A 302 -6.02 7.04 7.87
C TYR A 302 -5.64 8.37 8.51
N ALA A 303 -4.50 8.42 9.18
CA ALA A 303 -3.96 9.65 9.74
C ALA A 303 -2.45 9.70 9.56
N LEU A 304 -1.91 10.88 9.24
CA LEU A 304 -0.50 11.13 9.06
C LEU A 304 -0.06 12.36 9.85
N TRP A 305 1.10 12.25 10.49
CA TRP A 305 1.84 13.33 11.13
C TRP A 305 3.27 13.36 10.63
N GLY A 306 3.63 14.40 9.90
CA GLY A 306 4.98 14.68 9.43
C GLY A 306 5.72 15.64 10.35
N ASN A 307 6.91 15.25 10.78
CA ASN A 307 7.80 16.07 11.61
C ASN A 307 9.19 16.13 10.96
N LYS A 308 9.73 17.33 10.77
CA LYS A 308 11.06 17.51 10.20
C LYS A 308 12.00 18.17 11.20
N LYS A 309 12.98 17.41 11.69
CA LYS A 309 13.99 17.89 12.65
C LYS A 309 13.37 18.55 13.89
N GLY A 310 12.32 17.90 14.45
CA GLY A 310 11.59 18.38 15.63
C GLY A 310 10.49 19.41 15.37
N ASN A 311 10.30 19.84 14.13
CA ASN A 311 9.24 20.78 13.75
C ASN A 311 8.13 20.06 12.99
N ASP A 312 6.90 20.23 13.44
CA ASP A 312 5.73 19.70 12.74
C ASP A 312 5.61 20.38 11.37
N CYS A 313 5.39 19.60 10.31
CA CYS A 313 5.34 20.11 8.96
C CYS A 313 4.09 19.70 8.16
N ALA A 314 3.47 18.56 8.51
CA ALA A 314 2.28 18.09 7.82
C ALA A 314 1.40 17.25 8.75
N PHE A 315 0.07 17.35 8.56
CA PHE A 315 -0.93 16.52 9.20
C PHE A 315 -2.01 16.19 8.19
N PHE A 316 -2.40 14.94 8.15
CA PHE A 316 -3.54 14.51 7.35
C PHE A 316 -4.48 13.65 8.21
N LEU A 317 -5.76 13.97 8.15
CA LEU A 317 -6.84 13.19 8.73
C LEU A 317 -7.72 12.71 7.59
N GLY A 318 -7.80 11.42 7.34
CA GLY A 318 -8.58 10.78 6.28
C GLY A 318 -9.72 9.96 6.85
N HIS A 319 -10.95 10.35 6.54
CA HIS A 319 -12.19 9.79 7.07
C HIS A 319 -12.14 9.64 8.60
N GLY A 320 -11.92 10.77 9.26
CA GLY A 320 -11.70 10.77 10.70
C GLY A 320 -12.30 11.96 11.42
N THR A 321 -12.36 11.87 12.76
CA THR A 321 -12.89 12.89 13.64
C THR A 321 -11.84 13.46 14.60
N LEU A 322 -10.70 12.78 14.75
CA LEU A 322 -9.63 13.18 15.66
C LEU A 322 -8.25 12.82 15.12
N LEU A 323 -7.34 13.78 15.13
CA LEU A 323 -5.90 13.56 15.10
C LEU A 323 -5.26 14.41 16.20
N SER A 324 -4.48 13.79 17.07
CA SER A 324 -3.85 14.45 18.23
C SER A 324 -2.38 14.09 18.30
N THR A 325 -1.55 15.10 18.45
CA THR A 325 -0.11 15.03 18.69
C THR A 325 0.26 15.99 19.83
N PRO A 326 1.50 16.06 20.32
CA PRO A 326 1.87 16.97 21.40
C PRO A 326 1.56 18.45 21.16
N ASN A 327 1.63 18.90 19.91
CA ASN A 327 1.50 20.32 19.56
C ASN A 327 0.23 20.65 18.77
N VAL A 328 -0.38 19.65 18.12
CA VAL A 328 -1.51 19.88 17.22
C VAL A 328 -2.63 18.90 17.52
N VAL A 329 -3.85 19.44 17.57
CA VAL A 329 -5.08 18.65 17.68
C VAL A 329 -6.04 19.10 16.59
N ILE A 330 -6.47 18.17 15.76
CA ILE A 330 -7.48 18.35 14.71
C ILE A 330 -8.74 17.61 15.15
N LYS A 331 -9.90 18.29 15.13
CA LYS A 331 -11.20 17.69 15.47
C LYS A 331 -12.25 18.09 14.47
N ALA A 332 -13.08 17.13 14.07
CA ALA A 332 -14.30 17.33 13.31
C ALA A 332 -15.47 16.65 14.01
N GLU A 333 -16.69 17.15 13.82
CA GLU A 333 -17.91 16.54 14.39
C GLU A 333 -18.35 15.31 13.63
N THR A 334 -18.07 15.27 12.33
CA THR A 334 -18.33 14.14 11.41
C THR A 334 -17.03 13.73 10.75
N PRO A 335 -16.92 12.47 10.28
CA PRO A 335 -15.75 12.03 9.54
C PRO A 335 -15.41 12.98 8.39
N ALA A 336 -14.16 13.39 8.31
CA ALA A 336 -13.69 14.40 7.35
C ALA A 336 -12.29 14.06 6.83
N GLU A 337 -11.96 14.63 5.68
CA GLU A 337 -10.63 14.69 5.11
C GLU A 337 -10.05 16.09 5.36
N ILE A 338 -8.97 16.16 6.13
CA ILE A 338 -8.34 17.42 6.53
C ILE A 338 -6.84 17.32 6.32
N LEU A 339 -6.30 18.19 5.48
CA LEU A 339 -4.87 18.38 5.31
C LEU A 339 -4.45 19.71 5.95
N LEU A 340 -3.40 19.68 6.76
CA LEU A 340 -2.78 20.85 7.37
C LEU A 340 -1.26 20.79 7.11
N GLU A 341 -0.71 21.81 6.48
CA GLU A 341 0.70 21.87 6.10
C GLU A 341 1.35 23.17 6.48
N PHE A 342 2.60 23.09 6.96
CA PHE A 342 3.45 24.24 7.17
C PHE A 342 4.34 24.49 5.95
N LYS A 343 4.09 25.59 5.24
CA LYS A 343 4.84 25.98 4.05
C LYS A 343 4.94 27.50 3.94
N LYS A 344 6.04 28.01 3.39
CA LYS A 344 6.29 29.46 3.22
C LYS A 344 6.13 30.27 4.52
N GLY A 345 6.43 29.65 5.67
CA GLY A 345 6.40 30.32 6.98
C GLY A 345 5.02 30.40 7.63
N ALA A 346 3.97 29.79 7.05
CA ALA A 346 2.62 29.78 7.56
C ALA A 346 1.97 28.39 7.48
N TRP A 347 0.88 28.18 8.20
CA TRP A 347 0.06 26.99 8.11
C TRP A 347 -1.03 27.19 7.05
N TYR A 348 -1.22 26.18 6.20
CA TYR A 348 -2.27 26.11 5.20
C TYR A 348 -3.12 24.87 5.45
N TYR A 349 -4.41 24.95 5.16
CA TYR A 349 -5.33 23.82 5.32
C TYR A 349 -6.31 23.68 4.18
N THR A 350 -6.82 22.46 4.01
CA THR A 350 -8.06 22.10 3.32
C THR A 350 -8.87 21.19 4.22
N ALA A 351 -10.20 21.25 4.17
CA ALA A 351 -11.08 20.43 4.99
C ALA A 351 -12.39 20.13 4.27
N SER A 352 -12.80 18.86 4.22
CA SER A 352 -14.07 18.45 3.61
C SER A 352 -15.30 18.76 4.48
N ALA A 353 -15.11 19.03 5.78
CA ALA A 353 -16.15 19.40 6.72
C ALA A 353 -15.67 20.49 7.70
N ASP A 354 -16.60 21.10 8.42
CA ASP A 354 -16.30 22.06 9.50
C ASP A 354 -15.43 21.36 10.56
N CYS A 355 -14.37 22.05 10.98
CA CYS A 355 -13.41 21.47 11.91
C CYS A 355 -12.82 22.51 12.87
N SER A 356 -12.11 22.03 13.87
CA SER A 356 -11.24 22.84 14.71
C SER A 356 -9.82 22.33 14.68
N ILE A 357 -8.86 23.25 14.56
CA ILE A 357 -7.44 22.96 14.59
C ILE A 357 -6.83 23.75 15.76
N SER A 358 -6.26 23.03 16.71
CA SER A 358 -5.52 23.63 17.82
C SER A 358 -4.03 23.44 17.57
N ILE A 359 -3.27 24.53 17.54
CA ILE A 359 -1.81 24.52 17.44
C ILE A 359 -1.26 25.15 18.71
N LYS A 360 -0.55 24.35 19.51
CA LYS A 360 -0.09 24.74 20.86
C LYS A 360 -1.28 25.21 21.72
N LYS A 361 -1.40 26.54 21.97
CA LYS A 361 -2.45 27.12 22.81
C LYS A 361 -3.54 27.87 22.01
N LYS A 362 -3.41 27.99 20.70
CA LYS A 362 -4.36 28.71 19.83
C LYS A 362 -5.26 27.74 19.11
N THR A 363 -6.57 27.95 19.18
CA THR A 363 -7.58 27.12 18.48
C THR A 363 -8.27 27.95 17.40
N TYR A 364 -8.37 27.36 16.24
CA TYR A 364 -9.03 27.92 15.06
C TYR A 364 -10.28 27.09 14.78
N LYS A 365 -11.42 27.75 14.63
CA LYS A 365 -12.67 27.14 14.14
C LYS A 365 -12.79 27.42 12.65
N LEU A 366 -12.83 26.38 11.85
CA LEU A 366 -12.69 26.47 10.41
C LEU A 366 -13.92 25.89 9.72
N LYS A 367 -14.34 26.54 8.65
CA LYS A 367 -15.37 26.03 7.77
C LYS A 367 -14.78 25.07 6.75
N ALA A 368 -15.63 24.17 6.26
CA ALA A 368 -15.30 23.30 5.13
C ALA A 368 -14.77 24.13 3.96
N ASN A 369 -13.66 23.70 3.39
CA ASN A 369 -13.03 24.38 2.27
C ASN A 369 -12.16 23.42 1.45
N THR A 370 -12.46 23.28 0.19
CA THR A 370 -11.71 22.41 -0.74
C THR A 370 -10.49 23.11 -1.37
N ALA A 371 -10.43 24.44 -1.33
CA ALA A 371 -9.26 25.19 -1.75
C ALA A 371 -8.27 25.33 -0.59
N GLU A 372 -6.99 25.41 -0.90
CA GLU A 372 -5.97 25.67 0.12
C GLU A 372 -6.12 27.09 0.69
N MET A 373 -6.22 27.20 2.02
CA MET A 373 -6.32 28.47 2.73
C MET A 373 -5.27 28.59 3.82
N GLU A 374 -4.73 29.81 3.97
CA GLU A 374 -3.84 30.13 5.08
C GLU A 374 -4.61 30.19 6.40
N LEU A 375 -4.07 29.59 7.44
CA LEU A 375 -4.61 29.60 8.79
C LEU A 375 -4.26 30.92 9.47
N LYS A 376 -5.23 31.82 9.64
CA LYS A 376 -5.05 33.17 10.20
C LYS A 376 -5.61 33.32 11.60
#